data_5d4d80f8c396288e31d0b29edcba2748
#
_entry.id   5d4d80f8c396288e31d0b29edcba2748
#
_cell.length_a   1.000
_cell.length_b   1.000
_cell.length_c   1.000
_cell.angle_alpha   90.00
_cell.angle_beta   90.00
_cell.angle_gamma   90.00
#
_symmetry.space_group_name_H-M   'P 1'
#
loop_
_entity.id
_entity.type
_entity.pdbx_description
1 polymer ?
#
loop_
_entity_poly.entity_id
_entity_poly.type
_entity_poly.pdbx_seq_one_letter_code
_entity_poly.pdbx_strand_id
1 'polypeptide(L)'
;MPLAVPVPLLDLKKQYATVRDEIRAATDELFESQGFILGPKVESFEKAIAEYVGVKHAIGMSSGTDAQLAAMMALGIGPGDDVVTSPYTFFASA
;
A
#
# COMPACT_ATOMS: atom_id res chain seq x y z
N MET A 1 -11.27 42.96 -2.23
CA MET A 1 -11.53 41.57 -2.67
C MET A 1 -10.92 40.64 -1.65
N PRO A 2 -11.69 39.77 -1.00
CA PRO A 2 -11.06 38.77 -0.12
C PRO A 2 -10.13 37.89 -0.98
N LEU A 3 -8.90 37.73 -0.53
CA LEU A 3 -7.94 36.81 -1.17
C LEU A 3 -8.54 35.40 -1.11
N ALA A 4 -8.69 34.77 -2.26
CA ALA A 4 -9.17 33.39 -2.33
C ALA A 4 -8.19 32.52 -1.51
N VAL A 5 -8.71 31.86 -0.49
CA VAL A 5 -7.91 30.89 0.25
C VAL A 5 -7.56 29.76 -0.70
N PRO A 6 -6.27 29.49 -0.97
CA PRO A 6 -5.90 28.41 -1.86
C PRO A 6 -6.40 27.08 -1.30
N VAL A 7 -7.15 26.36 -2.10
CA VAL A 7 -7.60 25.00 -1.76
C VAL A 7 -6.57 24.00 -2.31
N PRO A 8 -5.82 23.30 -1.46
CA PRO A 8 -4.84 22.33 -1.93
C PRO A 8 -5.54 21.15 -2.60
N LEU A 9 -4.91 20.61 -3.65
CA LEU A 9 -5.41 19.40 -4.32
C LEU A 9 -5.40 18.18 -3.37
N LEU A 10 -4.47 18.16 -2.42
CA LEU A 10 -4.28 17.11 -1.44
C LEU A 10 -3.90 17.71 -0.08
N ASP A 11 -4.56 17.30 0.98
CA ASP A 11 -4.26 17.70 2.36
C ASP A 11 -4.04 16.49 3.27
N LEU A 12 -2.84 15.93 3.20
CA LEU A 12 -2.43 14.80 4.03
C LEU A 12 -2.38 15.12 5.53
N LYS A 13 -2.25 16.41 5.90
CA LYS A 13 -2.24 16.81 7.32
C LYS A 13 -3.61 16.58 7.96
N LYS A 14 -4.70 16.88 7.23
CA LYS A 14 -6.05 16.61 7.69
C LYS A 14 -6.31 15.13 7.85
N GLN A 15 -5.92 14.32 6.87
CA GLN A 15 -6.04 12.87 6.94
C GLN A 15 -5.23 12.31 8.12
N TYR A 16 -3.98 12.73 8.26
CA TYR A 16 -3.12 12.27 9.36
C TYR A 16 -3.70 12.62 10.73
N ALA A 17 -4.29 13.81 10.88
CA ALA A 17 -4.88 14.23 12.15
C ALA A 17 -5.99 13.29 12.65
N THR A 18 -6.69 12.59 11.75
CA THR A 18 -7.77 11.65 12.12
C THR A 18 -7.26 10.29 12.59
N VAL A 19 -6.07 9.88 12.16
CA VAL A 19 -5.50 8.54 12.43
C VAL A 19 -4.18 8.59 13.20
N ARG A 20 -3.76 9.79 13.60
CA ARG A 20 -2.44 10.03 14.21
C ARG A 20 -2.18 9.18 15.45
N ASP A 21 -3.13 9.13 16.35
CA ASP A 21 -2.93 8.48 17.64
C ASP A 21 -2.89 6.95 17.49
N GLU A 22 -3.70 6.41 16.58
CA GLU A 22 -3.66 4.98 16.20
C GLU A 22 -2.33 4.59 15.55
N ILE A 23 -1.84 5.42 14.60
CA ILE A 23 -0.55 5.17 13.94
C ILE A 23 0.60 5.21 14.96
N ARG A 24 0.60 6.19 15.87
CA ARG A 24 1.63 6.30 16.91
C ARG A 24 1.62 5.08 17.82
N ALA A 25 0.47 4.70 18.33
CA ALA A 25 0.34 3.53 19.21
C ALA A 25 0.83 2.25 18.51
N ALA A 26 0.44 2.03 17.25
CA ALA A 26 0.90 0.87 16.48
C ALA A 26 2.40 0.89 16.19
N THR A 27 2.98 2.09 16.00
CA THR A 27 4.42 2.27 15.76
C THR A 27 5.22 2.03 17.04
N ASP A 28 4.76 2.56 18.17
CA ASP A 28 5.40 2.36 19.47
C ASP A 28 5.41 0.87 19.85
N GLU A 29 4.28 0.17 19.68
CA GLU A 29 4.20 -1.28 19.89
C GLU A 29 5.19 -2.06 19.01
N LEU A 30 5.35 -1.64 17.74
CA LEU A 30 6.31 -2.26 16.84
C LEU A 30 7.75 -2.04 17.31
N PHE A 31 8.10 -0.84 17.76
CA PHE A 31 9.42 -0.54 18.28
C PHE A 31 9.71 -1.30 19.58
N GLU A 32 8.76 -1.40 20.48
CA GLU A 32 8.93 -2.16 21.73
C GLU A 32 9.10 -3.67 21.46
N SER A 33 8.35 -4.22 20.51
CA SER A 33 8.42 -5.65 20.17
C SER A 33 9.60 -6.04 19.29
N GLN A 34 10.24 -5.07 18.59
CA GLN A 34 11.32 -5.27 17.60
C GLN A 34 10.95 -6.25 16.47
N GLY A 35 9.66 -6.50 16.27
CA GLY A 35 9.14 -7.44 15.26
C GLY A 35 9.03 -6.83 13.86
N PHE A 36 10.13 -6.30 13.31
CA PHE A 36 10.13 -5.50 12.07
C PHE A 36 9.98 -6.33 10.79
N ILE A 37 10.52 -7.55 10.75
CA ILE A 37 10.58 -8.36 9.53
C ILE A 37 9.59 -9.50 9.64
N LEU A 38 8.59 -9.53 8.73
CA LEU A 38 7.56 -10.57 8.67
C LEU A 38 6.92 -10.88 10.04
N GLY A 39 6.80 -9.83 10.87
CA GLY A 39 6.26 -9.94 12.22
C GLY A 39 4.73 -9.99 12.24
N PRO A 40 4.14 -10.09 13.45
CA PRO A 40 2.68 -10.20 13.62
C PRO A 40 1.87 -9.06 13.00
N LYS A 41 2.44 -7.86 12.88
CA LYS A 41 1.78 -6.72 12.23
C LYS A 41 1.62 -6.94 10.73
N VAL A 42 2.61 -7.53 10.06
CA VAL A 42 2.52 -7.88 8.64
C VAL A 42 1.45 -8.94 8.43
N GLU A 43 1.48 -10.01 9.22
CA GLU A 43 0.49 -11.09 9.14
C GLU A 43 -0.95 -10.59 9.37
N SER A 44 -1.16 -9.75 10.39
CA SER A 44 -2.47 -9.18 10.65
C SER A 44 -2.94 -8.24 9.54
N PHE A 45 -2.04 -7.48 8.93
CA PHE A 45 -2.34 -6.62 7.79
C PHE A 45 -2.73 -7.44 6.56
N GLU A 46 -1.97 -8.46 6.21
CA GLU A 46 -2.28 -9.35 5.08
C GLU A 46 -3.65 -10.00 5.24
N LYS A 47 -3.96 -10.47 6.44
CA LYS A 47 -5.27 -11.04 6.75
C LYS A 47 -6.40 -10.03 6.60
N ALA A 48 -6.22 -8.83 7.15
CA ALA A 48 -7.23 -7.76 7.06
C ALA A 48 -7.46 -7.31 5.61
N ILE A 49 -6.41 -7.20 4.80
CA ILE A 49 -6.54 -6.85 3.37
C ILE A 49 -7.20 -7.98 2.59
N ALA A 50 -6.85 -9.23 2.84
CA ALA A 50 -7.50 -10.37 2.18
C ALA A 50 -9.00 -10.39 2.46
N GLU A 51 -9.41 -10.15 3.71
CA GLU A 51 -10.81 -10.07 4.12
C GLU A 51 -11.51 -8.86 3.47
N TYR A 52 -10.90 -7.68 3.51
CA TYR A 52 -11.45 -6.46 2.94
C TYR A 52 -11.68 -6.55 1.43
N VAL A 53 -10.75 -7.15 0.70
CA VAL A 53 -10.83 -7.33 -0.77
C VAL A 53 -11.69 -8.53 -1.15
N GLY A 54 -11.96 -9.46 -0.22
CA GLY A 54 -12.72 -10.68 -0.46
C GLY A 54 -11.93 -11.75 -1.21
N VAL A 55 -10.62 -11.79 -1.00
CA VAL A 55 -9.72 -12.80 -1.58
C VAL A 55 -9.22 -13.78 -0.53
N LYS A 56 -8.73 -14.93 -0.98
CA LYS A 56 -8.26 -15.97 -0.06
C LYS A 56 -6.92 -15.61 0.61
N HIS A 57 -6.06 -14.91 -0.10
CA HIS A 57 -4.72 -14.55 0.35
C HIS A 57 -4.37 -13.13 -0.08
N ALA A 58 -3.64 -12.42 0.77
CA ALA A 58 -2.92 -11.20 0.44
C ALA A 58 -1.47 -11.37 0.89
N ILE A 59 -0.53 -10.91 0.09
CA ILE A 59 0.89 -11.07 0.33
C ILE A 59 1.54 -9.69 0.29
N GLY A 60 2.16 -9.28 1.40
CA GLY A 60 2.89 -8.02 1.50
C GLY A 60 4.15 -8.03 0.65
N MET A 61 4.36 -6.96 -0.11
CA MET A 61 5.54 -6.73 -0.94
C MET A 61 6.20 -5.42 -0.55
N SER A 62 7.48 -5.26 -0.91
CA SER A 62 8.24 -4.05 -0.59
C SER A 62 7.73 -2.80 -1.30
N SER A 63 7.09 -2.96 -2.46
CA SER A 63 6.51 -1.88 -3.26
C SER A 63 5.44 -2.40 -4.21
N GLY A 64 4.63 -1.49 -4.77
CA GLY A 64 3.70 -1.83 -5.84
C GLY A 64 4.41 -2.33 -7.10
N THR A 65 5.59 -1.83 -7.40
CA THR A 65 6.43 -2.30 -8.52
C THR A 65 6.82 -3.77 -8.33
N ASP A 66 7.31 -4.12 -7.14
CA ASP A 66 7.69 -5.50 -6.83
C ASP A 66 6.47 -6.43 -6.81
N ALA A 67 5.32 -5.93 -6.36
CA ALA A 67 4.07 -6.70 -6.37
C ALA A 67 3.65 -7.07 -7.80
N GLN A 68 3.73 -6.13 -8.73
CA GLN A 68 3.44 -6.39 -10.15
C GLN A 68 4.43 -7.36 -10.76
N LEU A 69 5.72 -7.17 -10.51
CA LEU A 69 6.77 -8.06 -10.98
C LEU A 69 6.57 -9.50 -10.46
N ALA A 70 6.35 -9.64 -9.15
CA ALA A 70 6.12 -10.95 -8.53
C ALA A 70 4.86 -11.64 -9.09
N ALA A 71 3.79 -10.88 -9.34
CA ALA A 71 2.57 -11.42 -9.95
C ALA A 71 2.83 -11.93 -11.38
N MET A 72 3.55 -11.17 -12.20
CA MET A 72 3.93 -11.60 -13.55
C MET A 72 4.81 -12.85 -13.53
N MET A 73 5.78 -12.90 -12.63
CA MET A 73 6.65 -14.08 -12.46
C MET A 73 5.83 -15.31 -12.03
N ALA A 74 4.90 -15.16 -11.09
CA ALA A 74 4.06 -16.25 -10.62
C ALA A 74 3.12 -16.79 -11.70
N LEU A 75 2.71 -15.95 -12.65
CA LEU A 75 1.89 -16.32 -13.81
C LEU A 75 2.71 -16.83 -14.99
N GLY A 76 4.04 -16.79 -14.91
CA GLY A 76 4.93 -17.20 -16.00
C GLY A 76 4.92 -16.25 -17.19
N ILE A 77 4.52 -14.99 -17.00
CA ILE A 77 4.49 -13.95 -18.05
C ILE A 77 5.93 -13.53 -18.37
N GLY A 78 6.29 -13.53 -19.65
CA GLY A 78 7.64 -13.24 -20.12
C GLY A 78 7.70 -12.77 -21.57
N PRO A 79 8.86 -12.83 -22.19
CA PRO A 79 9.05 -12.40 -23.57
C PRO A 79 8.07 -13.07 -24.54
N GLY A 80 7.31 -12.27 -25.27
CA GLY A 80 6.26 -12.73 -26.20
C GLY A 80 4.84 -12.63 -25.66
N ASP A 81 4.67 -12.30 -24.38
CA ASP A 81 3.37 -12.06 -23.78
C ASP A 81 3.03 -10.57 -23.79
N ASP A 82 1.76 -10.25 -23.91
CA ASP A 82 1.24 -8.89 -23.82
C ASP A 82 0.50 -8.69 -22.49
N VAL A 83 0.76 -7.55 -21.84
CA VAL A 83 0.05 -7.12 -20.63
C VAL A 83 -0.70 -5.82 -20.91
N VAL A 84 -2.00 -5.82 -20.67
CA VAL A 84 -2.87 -4.65 -20.87
C VAL A 84 -3.09 -3.96 -19.53
N THR A 85 -2.82 -2.66 -19.49
CA THR A 85 -3.01 -1.82 -18.30
C THR A 85 -3.62 -0.46 -18.64
N SER A 86 -4.05 0.28 -17.63
CA SER A 86 -4.54 1.64 -17.78
C SER A 86 -3.38 2.63 -17.95
N PRO A 87 -3.48 3.62 -18.85
CA PRO A 87 -2.50 4.71 -18.94
C PRO A 87 -2.59 5.70 -17.76
N TYR A 88 -3.68 5.70 -17.02
CA TYR A 88 -3.88 6.55 -15.85
C TYR A 88 -3.35 5.84 -14.59
N THR A 89 -2.04 5.76 -14.50
CA THR A 89 -1.32 5.07 -13.43
C THR A 89 0.10 5.58 -13.30
N PHE A 90 0.83 5.12 -12.30
CA PHE A 90 2.26 5.36 -12.17
C PHE A 90 3.03 4.62 -13.27
N PHE A 91 4.13 5.18 -13.75
CA PHE A 91 4.88 4.64 -14.90
C PHE A 91 5.35 3.19 -14.71
N ALA A 92 5.56 2.74 -13.47
CA ALA A 92 5.97 1.35 -13.18
C ALA A 92 4.93 0.31 -13.59
N SER A 93 3.68 0.72 -13.93
CA SER A 93 2.66 -0.20 -14.46
C SER A 93 2.83 -0.48 -15.96
N ALA A 94 3.75 0.20 -16.60
CA ALA A 94 4.10 0.02 -18.01
C ALA A 94 5.52 -0.48 -18.18
#